data_76bae96944b2e663a5b9a0cfc3e75271
#
_entry.id   76bae96944b2e663a5b9a0cfc3e75271
#
_cell.length_a   1.000
_cell.length_b   1.000
_cell.length_c   1.000
_cell.angle_alpha   90.00
_cell.angle_beta   90.00
_cell.angle_gamma   90.00
#
_symmetry.space_group_name_H-M   'P 1'
#
loop_
_entity.id
_entity.type
_entity.pdbx_description
1 polymer ?
#
loop_
_entity_poly.entity_id
_entity_poly.type
_entity_poly.pdbx_seq_one_letter_code
_entity_poly.pdbx_strand_id
1 'polypeptide(L)'
;MMDLTAYTDVIPAPGQTVLGKNFVTGFGGKGANQAVISAKCGADVVFIGSVGTDSFGDSIIENFNSVGVRSSFVTRPGKQTSVAHITVDAFGENRIIVVSNADQQLDSNSVYKTIMSIPNLSAVVTGHETSEEVIKKAFKAGKERDCVTILNPAPYKSIPSEILSNTDYLIPNETEFCEMQSIKSLDNYDFSNAVFTSNM
;
A
#
# COMPACT_ATOMS: atom_id res chain seq x y z
N MET A 1 -7.00 4.31 -0.01
CA MET A 1 -8.09 3.59 0.73
C MET A 1 -8.52 4.46 1.91
N MET A 2 -9.76 4.33 2.36
CA MET A 2 -10.23 4.98 3.60
C MET A 2 -10.44 3.92 4.67
N ASP A 3 -9.98 4.21 5.88
CA ASP A 3 -10.21 3.38 7.07
C ASP A 3 -11.45 3.88 7.79
N LEU A 4 -12.41 2.98 8.00
CA LEU A 4 -13.70 3.24 8.65
C LEU A 4 -13.72 2.44 9.95
N THR A 5 -13.37 3.09 11.08
CA THR A 5 -13.13 2.41 12.34
C THR A 5 -14.28 2.66 13.32
N ALA A 6 -14.95 1.58 13.73
CA ALA A 6 -15.95 1.57 14.79
C ALA A 6 -15.36 0.98 16.07
N TYR A 7 -15.52 1.69 17.18
CA TYR A 7 -15.11 1.23 18.52
C TYR A 7 -16.34 0.74 19.29
N THR A 8 -16.21 -0.41 19.94
CA THR A 8 -17.29 -1.04 20.72
C THR A 8 -16.75 -1.75 21.95
N ASP A 9 -17.60 -2.10 22.90
CA ASP A 9 -17.19 -2.93 24.05
C ASP A 9 -16.96 -4.38 23.65
N VAL A 10 -17.79 -4.89 22.75
CA VAL A 10 -17.75 -6.28 22.30
C VAL A 10 -18.05 -6.35 20.81
N ILE A 11 -17.34 -7.23 20.10
CA ILE A 11 -17.62 -7.48 18.69
C ILE A 11 -18.90 -8.33 18.57
N PRO A 12 -19.90 -7.92 17.75
CA PRO A 12 -21.17 -8.63 17.67
C PRO A 12 -21.00 -10.05 17.13
N ALA A 13 -21.71 -11.01 17.73
CA ALA A 13 -21.88 -12.35 17.19
C ALA A 13 -22.82 -12.34 15.97
N PRO A 14 -22.84 -13.40 15.13
CA PRO A 14 -23.78 -13.49 14.02
C PRO A 14 -25.23 -13.23 14.43
N GLY A 15 -25.89 -12.29 13.74
CA GLY A 15 -27.26 -11.87 14.04
C GLY A 15 -27.44 -10.92 15.23
N GLN A 16 -26.37 -10.53 15.91
CA GLN A 16 -26.38 -9.60 17.04
C GLN A 16 -26.15 -8.15 16.56
N THR A 17 -26.85 -7.20 17.17
CA THR A 17 -26.59 -5.76 17.06
C THR A 17 -26.03 -5.25 18.37
N VAL A 18 -24.93 -4.50 18.31
CA VAL A 18 -24.32 -3.82 19.47
C VAL A 18 -24.24 -2.31 19.20
N LEU A 19 -24.26 -1.52 20.26
CA LEU A 19 -24.03 -0.08 20.16
C LEU A 19 -22.53 0.20 20.16
N GLY A 20 -22.06 0.94 19.15
CA GLY A 20 -20.69 1.46 19.11
C GLY A 20 -20.51 2.64 20.08
N LYS A 21 -19.28 2.86 20.52
CA LYS A 21 -18.88 4.00 21.37
C LYS A 21 -18.40 5.21 20.55
N ASN A 22 -17.70 4.93 19.46
CA ASN A 22 -17.11 5.96 18.62
C ASN A 22 -16.98 5.45 17.19
N PHE A 23 -16.90 6.41 16.25
CA PHE A 23 -16.61 6.13 14.85
C PHE A 23 -15.61 7.14 14.33
N VAL A 24 -14.55 6.67 13.69
CA VAL A 24 -13.47 7.50 13.15
C VAL A 24 -13.21 7.09 11.71
N THR A 25 -13.01 8.08 10.85
CA THR A 25 -12.48 7.86 9.49
C THR A 25 -11.01 8.26 9.44
N GLY A 26 -10.19 7.47 8.74
CA GLY A 26 -8.77 7.72 8.58
C GLY A 26 -8.31 7.47 7.15
N PHE A 27 -7.14 8.01 6.82
CA PHE A 27 -6.48 7.70 5.57
C PHE A 27 -5.66 6.42 5.74
N GLY A 28 -5.95 5.41 4.93
CA GLY A 28 -5.30 4.12 4.95
C GLY A 28 -4.66 3.77 3.61
N GLY A 29 -4.14 2.55 3.56
CA GLY A 29 -3.36 2.03 2.45
C GLY A 29 -1.86 2.17 2.68
N LYS A 30 -1.15 1.03 2.65
CA LYS A 30 0.29 0.96 2.97
C LYS A 30 1.12 1.88 2.08
N GLY A 31 0.88 1.86 0.76
CA GLY A 31 1.58 2.73 -0.18
C GLY A 31 1.28 4.22 0.07
N ALA A 32 0.05 4.58 0.43
CA ALA A 32 -0.31 5.96 0.77
C ALA A 32 0.38 6.42 2.07
N ASN A 33 0.41 5.57 3.09
CA ASN A 33 1.09 5.85 4.35
C ASN A 33 2.60 6.04 4.14
N GLN A 34 3.24 5.20 3.31
CA GLN A 34 4.64 5.34 2.92
C GLN A 34 4.90 6.68 2.21
N ALA A 35 4.02 7.07 1.28
CA ALA A 35 4.14 8.34 0.57
C ALA A 35 4.05 9.54 1.51
N VAL A 36 3.05 9.54 2.40
CA VAL A 36 2.84 10.62 3.38
C VAL A 36 4.02 10.76 4.34
N ILE A 37 4.53 9.65 4.90
CA ILE A 37 5.66 9.74 5.83
C ILE A 37 6.94 10.16 5.10
N SER A 38 7.19 9.69 3.88
CA SER A 38 8.34 10.10 3.08
C SER A 38 8.32 11.60 2.79
N ALA A 39 7.16 12.15 2.42
CA ALA A 39 7.01 13.60 2.21
C ALA A 39 7.25 14.38 3.52
N LYS A 40 6.72 13.92 4.65
CA LYS A 40 6.96 14.52 5.96
C LYS A 40 8.44 14.46 6.38
N CYS A 41 9.19 13.47 5.90
CA CYS A 41 10.64 13.37 6.08
C CYS A 41 11.44 14.22 5.08
N GLY A 42 10.77 14.99 4.21
CA GLY A 42 11.41 15.93 3.28
C GLY A 42 11.69 15.37 1.88
N ALA A 43 11.20 14.18 1.54
CA ALA A 43 11.34 13.66 0.19
C ALA A 43 10.37 14.37 -0.78
N ASP A 44 10.77 14.54 -2.05
CA ASP A 44 9.87 14.93 -3.14
C ASP A 44 9.13 13.67 -3.64
N VAL A 45 7.87 13.54 -3.25
CA VAL A 45 7.09 12.32 -3.46
C VAL A 45 6.05 12.49 -4.54
N VAL A 46 6.03 11.55 -5.49
CA VAL A 46 4.96 11.37 -6.47
C VAL A 46 4.20 10.10 -6.12
N PHE A 47 2.90 10.20 -5.93
CA PHE A 47 2.04 9.04 -5.73
C PHE A 47 1.35 8.63 -7.04
N ILE A 48 1.59 7.40 -7.47
CA ILE A 48 0.91 6.77 -8.60
C ILE A 48 -0.08 5.76 -8.03
N GLY A 49 -1.35 5.97 -8.28
CA GLY A 49 -2.38 5.12 -7.70
C GLY A 49 -3.76 5.37 -8.29
N SER A 50 -4.79 4.86 -7.61
CA SER A 50 -6.16 5.02 -8.06
C SER A 50 -7.11 5.21 -6.88
N VAL A 51 -8.04 6.15 -7.01
CA VAL A 51 -9.13 6.42 -6.05
C VAL A 51 -10.47 6.52 -6.79
N GLY A 52 -11.56 6.44 -6.06
CA GLY A 52 -12.90 6.59 -6.62
C GLY A 52 -13.24 8.03 -6.99
N THR A 53 -14.40 8.20 -7.64
CA THR A 53 -15.00 9.52 -7.96
C THR A 53 -15.99 9.96 -6.87
N ASP A 54 -15.79 9.47 -5.66
CA ASP A 54 -16.60 9.74 -4.47
C ASP A 54 -15.87 10.69 -3.50
N SER A 55 -16.56 11.10 -2.43
CA SER A 55 -16.03 12.01 -1.41
C SER A 55 -14.80 11.47 -0.70
N PHE A 56 -14.64 10.14 -0.58
CA PHE A 56 -13.44 9.54 -0.02
C PHE A 56 -12.23 9.74 -0.94
N GLY A 57 -12.44 9.58 -2.26
CA GLY A 57 -11.40 9.86 -3.25
C GLY A 57 -10.96 11.32 -3.22
N ASP A 58 -11.91 12.26 -3.11
CA ASP A 58 -11.63 13.69 -2.98
C ASP A 58 -10.80 13.98 -1.74
N SER A 59 -11.22 13.46 -0.57
CA SER A 59 -10.51 13.65 0.70
C SER A 59 -9.08 13.08 0.67
N ILE A 60 -8.84 11.94 0.00
CA ILE A 60 -7.49 11.38 -0.16
C ILE A 60 -6.60 12.31 -0.99
N ILE A 61 -7.11 12.85 -2.09
CA ILE A 61 -6.36 13.80 -2.93
C ILE A 61 -6.04 15.08 -2.15
N GLU A 62 -7.01 15.63 -1.42
CA GLU A 62 -6.80 16.79 -0.57
C GLU A 62 -5.74 16.53 0.51
N ASN A 63 -5.79 15.36 1.16
CA ASN A 63 -4.77 14.97 2.14
C ASN A 63 -3.37 14.89 1.52
N PHE A 64 -3.21 14.26 0.36
CA PHE A 64 -1.92 14.22 -0.33
C PHE A 64 -1.38 15.62 -0.62
N ASN A 65 -2.22 16.50 -1.15
CA ASN A 65 -1.83 17.88 -1.47
C ASN A 65 -1.43 18.66 -0.21
N SER A 66 -2.15 18.46 0.91
CA SER A 66 -1.88 19.15 2.18
C SER A 66 -0.54 18.78 2.81
N VAL A 67 -0.02 17.58 2.53
CA VAL A 67 1.27 17.09 3.05
C VAL A 67 2.41 17.10 2.01
N GLY A 68 2.17 17.70 0.84
CA GLY A 68 3.19 17.86 -0.19
C GLY A 68 3.43 16.63 -1.07
N VAL A 69 2.55 15.62 -1.05
CA VAL A 69 2.60 14.49 -1.98
C VAL A 69 1.96 14.90 -3.31
N ARG A 70 2.71 14.79 -4.39
CA ARG A 70 2.19 15.06 -5.75
C ARG A 70 1.23 13.94 -6.19
N SER A 71 -0.06 14.28 -6.30
CA SER A 71 -1.16 13.36 -6.62
C SER A 71 -1.65 13.44 -8.08
N SER A 72 -0.94 14.17 -8.96
CA SER A 72 -1.35 14.38 -10.36
C SER A 72 -1.45 13.11 -11.20
N PHE A 73 -0.85 12.01 -10.75
CA PHE A 73 -0.89 10.71 -11.39
C PHE A 73 -1.85 9.72 -10.68
N VAL A 74 -2.72 10.22 -9.82
CA VAL A 74 -3.79 9.40 -9.22
C VAL A 74 -4.98 9.36 -10.18
N THR A 75 -5.28 8.16 -10.67
CA THR A 75 -6.38 7.95 -11.63
C THR A 75 -7.73 7.79 -10.91
N ARG A 76 -8.82 8.06 -11.62
CA ARG A 76 -10.19 7.95 -11.10
C ARG A 76 -11.08 7.17 -12.09
N PRO A 77 -11.06 5.82 -12.06
CA PRO A 77 -11.69 4.98 -13.09
C PRO A 77 -13.22 4.84 -12.96
N GLY A 78 -13.90 5.72 -12.24
CA GLY A 78 -15.36 5.68 -12.09
C GLY A 78 -15.88 4.59 -11.12
N LYS A 79 -14.98 3.97 -10.35
CA LYS A 79 -15.30 3.03 -9.26
C LYS A 79 -15.33 3.76 -7.93
N GLN A 80 -15.84 3.12 -6.89
CA GLN A 80 -15.76 3.62 -5.53
C GLN A 80 -14.32 3.53 -4.99
N THR A 81 -13.99 4.43 -4.07
CA THR A 81 -12.73 4.33 -3.32
C THR A 81 -12.72 3.07 -2.45
N SER A 82 -11.58 2.39 -2.40
CA SER A 82 -11.38 1.22 -1.54
C SER A 82 -11.47 1.61 -0.07
N VAL A 83 -12.06 0.75 0.74
CA VAL A 83 -12.26 0.98 2.17
C VAL A 83 -11.77 -0.19 3.00
N ALA A 84 -11.29 0.08 4.21
CA ALA A 84 -11.11 -0.91 5.26
C ALA A 84 -12.18 -0.66 6.33
N HIS A 85 -13.08 -1.61 6.52
CA HIS A 85 -14.03 -1.60 7.64
C HIS A 85 -13.37 -2.25 8.85
N ILE A 86 -13.13 -1.47 9.89
CA ILE A 86 -12.37 -1.88 11.07
C ILE A 86 -13.30 -1.82 12.29
N THR A 87 -13.35 -2.90 13.05
CA THR A 87 -14.02 -2.92 14.37
C THR A 87 -12.97 -3.15 15.43
N VAL A 88 -12.96 -2.32 16.48
CA VAL A 88 -12.03 -2.42 17.61
C VAL A 88 -12.83 -2.60 18.88
N ASP A 89 -12.51 -3.64 19.68
CA ASP A 89 -13.18 -3.90 20.94
C ASP A 89 -12.50 -3.21 22.13
N ALA A 90 -13.04 -3.44 23.34
CA ALA A 90 -12.53 -2.83 24.58
C ALA A 90 -11.11 -3.28 24.97
N PHE A 91 -10.61 -4.38 24.39
CA PHE A 91 -9.26 -4.90 24.62
C PHE A 91 -8.25 -4.42 23.58
N GLY A 92 -8.71 -3.64 22.57
CA GLY A 92 -7.88 -3.21 21.46
C GLY A 92 -7.76 -4.25 20.34
N GLU A 93 -8.47 -5.38 20.44
CA GLU A 93 -8.51 -6.39 19.37
C GLU A 93 -9.27 -5.84 18.18
N ASN A 94 -8.69 -5.97 16.98
CA ASN A 94 -9.31 -5.48 15.77
C ASN A 94 -9.77 -6.61 14.83
N ARG A 95 -10.80 -6.32 14.07
CA ARG A 95 -11.25 -7.13 12.92
C ARG A 95 -11.42 -6.22 11.72
N ILE A 96 -10.80 -6.61 10.61
CA ILE A 96 -10.70 -5.78 9.42
C ILE A 96 -11.25 -6.51 8.20
N ILE A 97 -12.13 -5.82 7.47
CA ILE A 97 -12.60 -6.25 6.15
C ILE A 97 -12.15 -5.21 5.15
N VAL A 98 -11.29 -5.60 4.22
CA VAL A 98 -10.85 -4.74 3.13
C VAL A 98 -11.73 -4.97 1.91
N VAL A 99 -12.30 -3.89 1.38
CA VAL A 99 -13.06 -3.90 0.13
C VAL A 99 -12.26 -3.09 -0.91
N SER A 100 -11.54 -3.82 -1.74
CA SER A 100 -10.77 -3.25 -2.85
C SER A 100 -11.69 -2.92 -4.03
N ASN A 101 -11.51 -1.76 -4.64
CA ASN A 101 -12.32 -1.25 -5.75
C ASN A 101 -11.43 -0.51 -6.78
N ALA A 102 -11.37 0.83 -6.68
CA ALA A 102 -10.62 1.67 -7.62
C ALA A 102 -9.11 1.35 -7.67
N ASP A 103 -8.51 0.94 -6.55
CA ASP A 103 -7.10 0.56 -6.44
C ASP A 103 -6.72 -0.60 -7.37
N GLN A 104 -7.67 -1.52 -7.64
CA GLN A 104 -7.46 -2.65 -8.55
C GLN A 104 -7.57 -2.29 -10.04
N GLN A 105 -7.90 -1.03 -10.36
CA GLN A 105 -8.05 -0.55 -11.74
C GLN A 105 -6.81 0.17 -12.27
N LEU A 106 -5.69 0.10 -11.54
CA LEU A 106 -4.45 0.74 -11.95
C LEU A 106 -3.82 -0.01 -13.15
N ASP A 107 -3.70 0.67 -14.28
CA ASP A 107 -3.13 0.09 -15.49
C ASP A 107 -1.59 0.03 -15.41
N SER A 108 -1.03 -1.17 -15.53
CA SER A 108 0.40 -1.41 -15.38
C SER A 108 1.26 -0.69 -16.46
N ASN A 109 0.75 -0.57 -17.69
CA ASN A 109 1.46 0.15 -18.75
C ASN A 109 1.45 1.66 -18.51
N SER A 110 0.35 2.20 -17.99
CA SER A 110 0.28 3.59 -17.56
C SER A 110 1.25 3.89 -16.42
N VAL A 111 1.38 2.98 -15.45
CA VAL A 111 2.38 3.09 -14.37
C VAL A 111 3.79 3.15 -14.94
N TYR A 112 4.15 2.23 -15.83
CA TYR A 112 5.45 2.21 -16.50
C TYR A 112 5.74 3.55 -17.21
N LYS A 113 4.82 4.02 -18.07
CA LYS A 113 4.97 5.29 -18.80
C LYS A 113 5.11 6.48 -17.86
N THR A 114 4.33 6.51 -16.78
CA THR A 114 4.39 7.58 -15.79
C THR A 114 5.77 7.61 -15.12
N ILE A 115 6.27 6.46 -14.63
CA ILE A 115 7.60 6.38 -14.02
C ILE A 115 8.68 6.84 -15.00
N MET A 116 8.61 6.44 -16.27
CA MET A 116 9.54 6.87 -17.30
C MET A 116 9.53 8.38 -17.56
N SER A 117 8.41 9.05 -17.29
CA SER A 117 8.23 10.50 -17.55
C SER A 117 8.62 11.41 -16.37
N ILE A 118 8.73 10.88 -15.14
CA ILE A 118 9.06 11.70 -13.95
C ILE A 118 10.54 12.09 -14.00
N PRO A 119 10.88 13.39 -14.01
CA PRO A 119 12.29 13.81 -13.99
C PRO A 119 12.95 13.51 -12.63
N ASN A 120 14.26 13.29 -12.63
CA ASN A 120 15.10 13.14 -11.44
C ASN A 120 14.59 12.11 -10.42
N LEU A 121 13.96 11.04 -10.89
CA LEU A 121 13.48 9.97 -10.03
C LEU A 121 14.67 9.18 -9.48
N SER A 122 14.72 8.98 -8.18
CA SER A 122 15.80 8.23 -7.49
C SER A 122 15.36 6.89 -6.91
N ALA A 123 14.07 6.74 -6.60
CA ALA A 123 13.56 5.50 -6.02
C ALA A 123 12.11 5.19 -6.47
N VAL A 124 11.79 3.91 -6.51
CA VAL A 124 10.42 3.38 -6.73
C VAL A 124 10.08 2.49 -5.55
N VAL A 125 9.04 2.84 -4.81
CA VAL A 125 8.56 2.07 -3.64
C VAL A 125 7.17 1.51 -3.94
N THR A 126 6.95 0.23 -3.67
CA THR A 126 5.63 -0.41 -3.85
C THR A 126 5.42 -1.56 -2.86
N GLY A 127 4.22 -2.13 -2.85
CA GLY A 127 3.85 -3.28 -2.01
C GLY A 127 2.70 -4.07 -2.61
N HIS A 128 2.26 -5.10 -1.89
CA HIS A 128 1.28 -6.08 -2.38
C HIS A 128 -0.19 -5.63 -2.29
N GLU A 129 -0.45 -4.36 -2.00
CA GLU A 129 -1.82 -3.80 -2.14
C GLU A 129 -2.19 -3.49 -3.60
N THR A 130 -1.27 -3.69 -4.53
CA THR A 130 -1.52 -3.59 -5.98
C THR A 130 -1.28 -4.92 -6.69
N SER A 131 -1.56 -4.99 -7.99
CA SER A 131 -1.36 -6.22 -8.76
C SER A 131 0.12 -6.50 -9.04
N GLU A 132 0.47 -7.77 -9.17
CA GLU A 132 1.84 -8.18 -9.54
C GLU A 132 2.32 -7.54 -10.85
N GLU A 133 1.44 -7.38 -11.83
CA GLU A 133 1.77 -6.75 -13.11
C GLU A 133 2.13 -5.27 -12.94
N VAL A 134 1.48 -4.58 -12.02
CA VAL A 134 1.84 -3.19 -11.66
C VAL A 134 3.22 -3.15 -11.03
N ILE A 135 3.51 -4.05 -10.08
CA ILE A 135 4.82 -4.13 -9.42
C ILE A 135 5.93 -4.42 -10.44
N LYS A 136 5.75 -5.43 -11.31
CA LYS A 136 6.71 -5.79 -12.37
C LYS A 136 7.01 -4.60 -13.27
N LYS A 137 5.98 -3.92 -13.76
CA LYS A 137 6.13 -2.75 -14.64
C LYS A 137 6.76 -1.55 -13.94
N ALA A 138 6.41 -1.32 -12.67
CA ALA A 138 7.00 -0.25 -11.87
C ALA A 138 8.50 -0.49 -11.65
N PHE A 139 8.89 -1.69 -11.24
CA PHE A 139 10.29 -2.02 -11.00
C PHE A 139 11.10 -2.09 -12.29
N LYS A 140 10.53 -2.63 -13.37
CA LYS A 140 11.17 -2.57 -14.68
C LYS A 140 11.50 -1.12 -15.07
N ALA A 141 10.53 -0.21 -14.99
CA ALA A 141 10.75 1.21 -15.28
C ALA A 141 11.78 1.84 -14.33
N GLY A 142 11.74 1.49 -13.05
CA GLY A 142 12.73 1.94 -12.07
C GLY A 142 14.14 1.51 -12.45
N LYS A 143 14.34 0.23 -12.79
CA LYS A 143 15.65 -0.30 -13.21
C LYS A 143 16.17 0.30 -14.51
N GLU A 144 15.30 0.53 -15.50
CA GLU A 144 15.66 1.21 -16.76
C GLU A 144 16.09 2.67 -16.55
N ARG A 145 15.83 3.23 -15.37
CA ARG A 145 16.19 4.59 -14.97
C ARG A 145 17.23 4.65 -13.86
N ASP A 146 17.89 3.54 -13.55
CA ASP A 146 18.89 3.42 -12.48
C ASP A 146 18.34 3.87 -11.11
N CYS A 147 17.03 3.69 -10.86
CA CYS A 147 16.41 3.99 -9.59
C CYS A 147 16.57 2.83 -8.59
N VAL A 148 16.64 3.18 -7.32
CA VAL A 148 16.51 2.19 -6.23
C VAL A 148 15.07 1.66 -6.21
N THR A 149 14.90 0.34 -6.15
CA THR A 149 13.60 -0.32 -6.06
C THR A 149 13.40 -0.93 -4.68
N ILE A 150 12.28 -0.59 -4.04
CA ILE A 150 11.98 -0.98 -2.67
C ILE A 150 10.63 -1.68 -2.64
N LEU A 151 10.60 -2.93 -2.15
CA LEU A 151 9.39 -3.72 -1.98
C LEU A 151 9.05 -3.87 -0.50
N ASN A 152 7.86 -3.43 -0.10
CA ASN A 152 7.23 -3.85 1.15
C ASN A 152 6.24 -4.98 0.82
N PRO A 153 6.51 -6.26 1.18
CA PRO A 153 5.74 -7.42 0.75
C PRO A 153 4.45 -7.60 1.58
N ALA A 154 3.72 -6.53 1.84
CA ALA A 154 2.55 -6.46 2.70
C ALA A 154 1.26 -6.10 1.90
N PRO A 155 0.14 -6.84 2.10
CA PRO A 155 0.04 -8.14 2.80
C PRO A 155 0.85 -9.21 2.09
N TYR A 156 1.39 -10.18 2.86
CA TYR A 156 2.25 -11.19 2.28
C TYR A 156 1.53 -12.02 1.20
N LYS A 157 2.22 -12.19 0.10
CA LYS A 157 1.90 -13.10 -1.02
C LYS A 157 3.22 -13.63 -1.57
N SER A 158 3.20 -14.82 -2.19
CA SER A 158 4.37 -15.33 -2.89
C SER A 158 4.90 -14.30 -3.88
N ILE A 159 6.21 -14.05 -3.85
CA ILE A 159 6.83 -13.04 -4.69
C ILE A 159 7.45 -13.71 -5.90
N PRO A 160 7.01 -13.41 -7.14
CA PRO A 160 7.65 -13.93 -8.34
C PRO A 160 9.13 -13.58 -8.43
N SER A 161 9.94 -14.50 -8.95
CA SER A 161 11.40 -14.29 -9.12
C SER A 161 11.74 -13.05 -9.94
N GLU A 162 10.90 -12.70 -10.91
CA GLU A 162 11.04 -11.49 -11.71
C GLU A 162 10.92 -10.21 -10.88
N ILE A 163 10.06 -10.19 -9.85
CA ILE A 163 9.94 -9.05 -8.93
C ILE A 163 11.16 -9.01 -8.02
N LEU A 164 11.54 -10.15 -7.43
CA LEU A 164 12.69 -10.24 -6.54
C LEU A 164 13.99 -9.81 -7.22
N SER A 165 14.25 -10.27 -8.45
CA SER A 165 15.45 -9.90 -9.21
C SER A 165 15.55 -8.42 -9.55
N ASN A 166 14.42 -7.69 -9.49
CA ASN A 166 14.36 -6.25 -9.71
C ASN A 166 14.13 -5.46 -8.40
N THR A 167 14.31 -6.09 -7.23
CA THR A 167 14.17 -5.45 -5.91
C THR A 167 15.55 -5.24 -5.29
N ASP A 168 15.89 -3.97 -4.98
CA ASP A 168 17.14 -3.65 -4.28
C ASP A 168 16.97 -3.78 -2.76
N TYR A 169 15.81 -3.35 -2.23
CA TYR A 169 15.51 -3.44 -0.80
C TYR A 169 14.16 -4.11 -0.59
N LEU A 170 14.14 -5.09 0.29
CA LEU A 170 12.94 -5.80 0.73
C LEU A 170 12.68 -5.45 2.19
N ILE A 171 11.45 -4.98 2.51
CA ILE A 171 11.09 -4.48 3.85
C ILE A 171 9.89 -5.28 4.38
N PRO A 172 10.08 -6.54 4.81
CA PRO A 172 9.05 -7.33 5.47
C PRO A 172 8.95 -6.96 6.96
N ASN A 173 7.80 -7.19 7.57
CA ASN A 173 7.71 -7.34 9.01
C ASN A 173 8.11 -8.76 9.44
N GLU A 174 8.14 -9.02 10.75
CA GLU A 174 8.53 -10.32 11.30
C GLU A 174 7.63 -11.47 10.81
N THR A 175 6.33 -11.28 10.77
CA THR A 175 5.35 -12.28 10.29
C THR A 175 5.55 -12.57 8.81
N GLU A 176 5.64 -11.53 7.99
CA GLU A 176 5.87 -11.63 6.55
C GLU A 176 7.19 -12.35 6.25
N PHE A 177 8.23 -12.05 7.03
CA PHE A 177 9.53 -12.72 6.88
C PHE A 177 9.46 -14.22 7.22
N CYS A 178 8.79 -14.59 8.32
CA CYS A 178 8.57 -16.00 8.68
C CYS A 178 7.79 -16.75 7.58
N GLU A 179 6.76 -16.12 7.02
CA GLU A 179 6.00 -16.69 5.90
C GLU A 179 6.87 -16.85 4.65
N MET A 180 7.73 -15.88 4.34
CA MET A 180 8.69 -15.94 3.24
C MET A 180 9.67 -17.10 3.39
N GLN A 181 10.24 -17.32 4.57
CA GLN A 181 11.20 -18.40 4.84
C GLN A 181 10.60 -19.80 4.67
N SER A 182 9.29 -19.96 4.83
CA SER A 182 8.61 -21.23 4.64
C SER A 182 8.49 -21.69 3.18
N ILE A 183 8.86 -20.82 2.22
CA ILE A 183 8.73 -21.05 0.78
C ILE A 183 10.11 -21.35 0.16
N LYS A 184 10.33 -22.58 -0.31
CA LYS A 184 11.58 -23.05 -0.95
C LYS A 184 12.09 -22.19 -2.13
N SER A 185 11.25 -21.35 -2.72
CA SER A 185 11.66 -20.47 -3.83
C SER A 185 12.60 -19.34 -3.43
N LEU A 186 12.81 -19.12 -2.13
CA LEU A 186 13.69 -18.08 -1.59
C LEU A 186 15.05 -18.60 -1.12
N ASP A 187 15.32 -19.90 -1.23
CA ASP A 187 16.58 -20.52 -0.77
C ASP A 187 17.85 -19.92 -1.42
N ASN A 188 17.69 -19.22 -2.55
CA ASN A 188 18.80 -18.57 -3.27
C ASN A 188 18.71 -17.03 -3.26
N TYR A 189 17.79 -16.43 -2.48
CA TYR A 189 17.69 -14.97 -2.42
C TYR A 189 18.70 -14.43 -1.41
N ASP A 190 19.50 -13.46 -1.85
CA ASP A 190 20.43 -12.74 -0.98
C ASP A 190 19.67 -11.70 -0.14
N PHE A 191 19.46 -12.02 1.13
CA PHE A 191 18.80 -11.12 2.09
C PHE A 191 19.72 -10.03 2.66
N SER A 192 20.93 -9.82 2.13
CA SER A 192 21.85 -8.78 2.61
C SER A 192 21.24 -7.37 2.57
N ASN A 193 20.28 -7.13 1.68
CA ASN A 193 19.55 -5.87 1.54
C ASN A 193 18.13 -5.90 2.14
N ALA A 194 17.81 -6.91 2.92
CA ALA A 194 16.53 -6.93 3.64
C ALA A 194 16.58 -6.02 4.87
N VAL A 195 15.59 -5.14 4.99
CA VAL A 195 15.40 -4.28 6.17
C VAL A 195 14.17 -4.79 6.90
N PHE A 196 14.36 -5.29 8.11
CA PHE A 196 13.28 -5.85 8.94
C PHE A 196 12.60 -4.76 9.75
N THR A 197 11.26 -4.80 9.80
CA THR A 197 10.47 -3.96 10.69
C THR A 197 9.83 -4.84 11.76
N SER A 198 9.88 -4.41 13.03
CA SER A 198 9.14 -5.08 14.10
C SER A 198 7.65 -4.72 14.04
N ASN A 199 6.78 -5.66 14.39
CA ASN A 199 5.40 -5.35 14.69
C ASN A 199 5.38 -4.60 16.04
N MET A 200 5.14 -3.27 16.01
CA MET A 200 4.82 -2.49 17.20
C MET A 200 3.31 -2.42 17.39
#